data_e12f931e14b2d9dca2bc3da18f0eafe9
#
_entry.id   e12f931e14b2d9dca2bc3da18f0eafe9
#
_cell.length_a   1.000
_cell.length_b   1.000
_cell.length_c   1.000
_cell.angle_alpha   90.00
_cell.angle_beta   90.00
_cell.angle_gamma   90.00
#
_symmetry.space_group_name_H-M   'P 1'
#
loop_
_entity.id
_entity.type
_entity.pdbx_description
1 polymer ?
#
loop_
_entity_poly.entity_id
_entity_poly.type
_entity_poly.pdbx_seq_one_letter_code
_entity_poly.pdbx_strand_id
1 'polypeptide(L)'
;VVANITDILMNAYAIESVMLRTQKIARSGRNAENATDMAAVFAREAMDTIDSAGRTALAACSEGDALRTNLAVLKRFTKYEPIDLIGARRNIAARLIQAERYVV
;
A
#
# COMPACT_ATOMS: atom_id res chain seq x y z
N VAL A 1 -9.13 -14.22 -12.81
CA VAL A 1 -9.72 -14.04 -11.46
C VAL A 1 -8.78 -14.55 -10.38
N VAL A 2 -8.24 -15.77 -10.54
CA VAL A 2 -7.31 -16.35 -9.55
C VAL A 2 -6.05 -15.50 -9.39
N ALA A 3 -5.47 -15.03 -10.48
CA ALA A 3 -4.29 -14.15 -10.43
C ALA A 3 -4.59 -12.83 -9.70
N ASN A 4 -5.78 -12.25 -9.90
CA ASN A 4 -6.20 -11.03 -9.22
C ASN A 4 -6.33 -11.25 -7.71
N ILE A 5 -6.92 -12.36 -7.30
CA ILE A 5 -7.05 -12.71 -5.88
C ILE A 5 -5.67 -12.92 -5.26
N THR A 6 -4.77 -13.60 -5.97
CA THR A 6 -3.39 -13.79 -5.52
C THR A 6 -2.68 -12.44 -5.33
N ASP A 7 -2.82 -11.52 -6.26
CA ASP A 7 -2.24 -10.18 -6.16
C ASP A 7 -2.76 -9.42 -4.95
N ILE A 8 -4.07 -9.51 -4.68
CA ILE A 8 -4.68 -8.87 -3.50
C ILE A 8 -4.07 -9.45 -2.22
N LEU A 9 -4.01 -10.77 -2.11
CA LEU A 9 -3.48 -11.44 -0.91
C LEU A 9 -2.00 -11.12 -0.69
N MET A 10 -1.20 -11.15 -1.74
CA MET A 10 0.23 -10.84 -1.65
C MET A 10 0.47 -9.40 -1.22
N ASN A 11 -0.27 -8.45 -1.79
CA ASN A 11 -0.14 -7.04 -1.42
C ASN A 11 -0.63 -6.78 0.00
N ALA A 12 -1.73 -7.40 0.41
CA ALA A 12 -2.23 -7.27 1.78
C ALA A 12 -1.23 -7.82 2.81
N TYR A 13 -0.65 -8.99 2.54
CA TYR A 13 0.40 -9.57 3.37
C TYR A 13 1.63 -8.67 3.45
N ALA A 14 2.05 -8.13 2.32
CA ALA A 14 3.21 -7.24 2.25
C ALA A 14 2.98 -5.93 3.04
N ILE A 15 1.79 -5.35 2.97
CA ILE A 15 1.44 -4.17 3.78
C ILE A 15 1.55 -4.49 5.26
N GLU A 16 0.98 -5.60 5.70
CA GLU A 16 1.05 -6.03 7.10
C GLU A 16 2.49 -6.20 7.55
N SER A 17 3.32 -6.87 6.75
CA SER A 17 4.73 -7.10 7.06
C SER A 17 5.51 -5.78 7.20
N VAL A 18 5.29 -4.83 6.30
CA VAL A 18 5.93 -3.52 6.33
C VAL A 18 5.50 -2.73 7.57
N MET A 19 4.21 -2.77 7.91
CA MET A 19 3.69 -2.08 9.09
C MET A 19 4.28 -2.65 10.38
N LEU A 20 4.35 -3.98 10.51
CA LEU A 20 4.93 -4.64 11.67
C LEU A 20 6.41 -4.30 11.84
N ARG A 21 7.17 -4.28 10.75
CA ARG A 21 8.57 -3.88 10.79
C ARG A 21 8.73 -2.43 11.22
N THR A 22 7.90 -1.52 10.71
CA THR A 22 7.93 -0.11 11.07
C THR A 22 7.64 0.08 12.57
N GLN A 23 6.65 -0.63 13.10
CA GLN A 23 6.33 -0.61 14.53
C GLN A 23 7.50 -1.13 15.37
N LYS A 24 8.16 -2.19 14.92
CA LYS A 24 9.32 -2.76 15.60
C LYS A 24 10.48 -1.76 15.65
N ILE A 25 10.75 -1.05 14.57
CA ILE A 25 11.78 -0.02 14.50
C ILE A 25 11.45 1.11 15.48
N ALA A 26 10.21 1.57 15.51
CA ALA A 26 9.76 2.62 16.42
C ALA A 26 9.93 2.21 17.89
N ARG A 27 9.57 0.97 18.23
CA ARG A 27 9.69 0.43 19.59
C ARG A 27 11.14 0.25 20.05
N SER A 28 12.07 0.10 19.11
CA SER A 28 13.50 -0.07 19.44
C SER A 28 14.19 1.24 19.84
N GLY A 29 13.48 2.36 19.81
CA GLY A 29 14.03 3.68 20.14
C GLY A 29 14.79 4.33 19.01
N ARG A 30 14.88 3.71 17.82
CA ARG A 30 15.49 4.29 16.64
C ARG A 30 14.55 5.32 16.01
N ASN A 31 15.12 6.26 15.27
CA ASN A 31 14.31 7.19 14.49
C ASN A 31 13.59 6.44 13.36
N ALA A 32 12.27 6.34 13.47
CA ALA A 32 11.42 5.62 12.53
C ALA A 32 10.86 6.52 11.43
N GLU A 33 11.28 7.77 11.33
CA GLU A 33 10.71 8.73 10.37
C GLU A 33 10.85 8.23 8.92
N ASN A 34 12.05 7.77 8.54
CA ASN A 34 12.27 7.24 7.20
C ASN A 34 11.50 5.94 6.95
N ALA A 35 11.46 5.05 7.93
CA ALA A 35 10.70 3.81 7.82
C ALA A 35 9.20 4.09 7.69
N THR A 36 8.68 5.08 8.40
CA THR A 36 7.29 5.51 8.31
C THR A 36 6.95 6.04 6.92
N ASP A 37 7.83 6.89 6.36
CA ASP A 37 7.65 7.41 5.01
C ASP A 37 7.68 6.30 3.96
N MET A 38 8.63 5.38 4.07
CA MET A 38 8.71 4.21 3.18
C MET A 38 7.45 3.34 3.26
N ALA A 39 6.96 3.11 4.47
CA ALA A 39 5.74 2.33 4.70
C ALA A 39 4.52 3.02 4.08
N ALA A 40 4.41 4.33 4.22
CA ALA A 40 3.30 5.10 3.64
C ALA A 40 3.28 5.03 2.11
N VAL A 41 4.44 5.21 1.48
CA VAL A 41 4.56 5.08 0.01
C VAL A 41 4.21 3.68 -0.45
N PHE A 42 4.75 2.67 0.22
CA PHE A 42 4.50 1.27 -0.12
C PHE A 42 3.02 0.91 0.03
N ALA A 43 2.40 1.27 1.15
CA ALA A 43 1.00 0.99 1.41
C ALA A 43 0.09 1.65 0.37
N ARG A 44 0.40 2.88 -0.01
CA ARG A 44 -0.35 3.61 -1.02
C ARG A 44 -0.32 2.91 -2.38
N GLU A 45 0.86 2.52 -2.83
CA GLU A 45 1.02 1.81 -4.09
C GLU A 45 0.38 0.42 -4.05
N ALA A 46 0.52 -0.29 -2.94
CA ALA A 46 -0.11 -1.60 -2.76
C ALA A 46 -1.64 -1.51 -2.76
N MET A 47 -2.23 -0.47 -2.16
CA MET A 47 -3.67 -0.25 -2.18
C MET A 47 -4.18 0.04 -3.59
N ASP A 48 -3.43 0.78 -4.40
CA ASP A 48 -3.78 0.99 -5.81
C ASP A 48 -3.80 -0.33 -6.59
N THR A 49 -2.84 -1.20 -6.33
CA THR A 49 -2.78 -2.53 -6.94
C THR A 49 -3.97 -3.39 -6.50
N ILE A 50 -4.31 -3.37 -5.22
CA ILE A 50 -5.46 -4.11 -4.68
C ILE A 50 -6.76 -3.61 -5.31
N ASP A 51 -6.95 -2.32 -5.41
CA ASP A 51 -8.15 -1.73 -6.02
C ASP A 51 -8.29 -2.16 -7.48
N SER A 52 -7.21 -2.05 -8.26
CA SER A 52 -7.20 -2.45 -9.67
C SER A 52 -7.50 -3.93 -9.85
N ALA A 53 -6.85 -4.79 -9.07
CA ALA A 53 -7.06 -6.23 -9.12
C ALA A 53 -8.49 -6.60 -8.71
N GLY A 54 -9.03 -5.94 -7.69
CA GLY A 54 -10.40 -6.14 -7.24
C GLY A 54 -11.43 -5.75 -8.30
N ARG A 55 -11.25 -4.62 -8.95
CA ARG A 55 -12.13 -4.18 -10.05
C ARG A 55 -12.12 -5.17 -11.21
N THR A 56 -10.96 -5.64 -11.60
CA THR A 56 -10.80 -6.62 -12.68
C THR A 56 -11.49 -7.93 -12.32
N ALA A 57 -11.30 -8.43 -11.11
CA ALA A 57 -11.92 -9.66 -10.65
C ALA A 57 -13.44 -9.53 -10.58
N LEU A 58 -13.97 -8.44 -10.06
CA LEU A 58 -15.41 -8.22 -9.96
C LEU A 58 -16.07 -8.06 -11.32
N ALA A 59 -15.41 -7.39 -12.27
CA ALA A 59 -15.91 -7.26 -13.63
C ALA A 59 -16.01 -8.61 -14.35
N ALA A 60 -15.12 -9.56 -14.01
CA ALA A 60 -15.14 -10.89 -14.56
C ALA A 60 -16.21 -11.80 -13.94
N CYS A 61 -16.60 -11.55 -12.68
CA CYS A 61 -17.46 -12.44 -11.91
C CYS A 61 -18.91 -11.93 -11.73
N SER A 62 -19.18 -10.67 -12.02
CA SER A 62 -20.49 -10.08 -11.78
C SER A 62 -20.93 -9.13 -12.87
N GLU A 63 -22.23 -8.87 -12.97
CA GLU A 63 -22.82 -8.01 -14.00
C GLU A 63 -23.94 -7.15 -13.39
N GLY A 64 -24.27 -6.05 -14.07
CA GLY A 64 -25.41 -5.22 -13.75
C GLY A 64 -25.35 -4.61 -12.35
N ASP A 65 -26.47 -4.71 -11.63
CA ASP A 65 -26.59 -4.12 -10.30
C ASP A 65 -25.68 -4.80 -9.27
N ALA A 66 -25.46 -6.09 -9.40
CA ALA A 66 -24.52 -6.82 -8.55
C ALA A 66 -23.11 -6.27 -8.70
N LEU A 67 -22.67 -6.00 -9.93
CA LEU A 67 -21.37 -5.41 -10.19
C LEU A 67 -21.26 -4.01 -9.58
N ARG A 68 -22.29 -3.18 -9.75
CA ARG A 68 -22.29 -1.82 -9.18
C ARG A 68 -22.19 -1.84 -7.66
N THR A 69 -22.95 -2.72 -7.02
CA THR A 69 -22.93 -2.88 -5.56
C THR A 69 -21.54 -3.34 -5.09
N ASN A 70 -20.98 -4.34 -5.75
CA ASN A 70 -19.67 -4.88 -5.40
C ASN A 70 -18.56 -3.85 -5.59
N LEU A 71 -18.60 -3.06 -6.66
CA LEU A 71 -17.63 -2.00 -6.88
C LEU A 71 -17.73 -0.90 -5.83
N ALA A 72 -18.95 -0.56 -5.40
CA ALA A 72 -19.15 0.41 -4.33
C ALA A 72 -18.57 -0.08 -3.00
N VAL A 73 -18.75 -1.37 -2.68
CA VAL A 73 -18.17 -1.97 -1.48
C VAL A 73 -16.64 -1.97 -1.57
N LEU A 74 -16.06 -2.37 -2.71
CA LEU A 74 -14.62 -2.35 -2.91
C LEU A 74 -14.05 -0.94 -2.71
N LYS A 75 -14.70 0.06 -3.28
CA LYS A 75 -14.29 1.46 -3.16
C LYS A 75 -14.24 1.90 -1.69
N ARG A 76 -15.17 1.44 -0.87
CA ARG A 76 -15.17 1.76 0.56
C ARG A 76 -13.99 1.14 1.30
N PHE A 77 -13.58 -0.08 0.94
CA PHE A 77 -12.46 -0.78 1.56
C PHE A 77 -11.10 -0.25 1.09
N THR A 78 -11.02 0.25 -0.14
CA THR A 78 -9.77 0.75 -0.71
C THR A 78 -9.65 2.28 -0.65
N LYS A 79 -10.62 2.95 -0.02
CA LYS A 79 -10.60 4.41 0.12
C LYS A 79 -9.47 4.84 1.05
N TYR A 80 -8.73 5.83 0.61
CA TYR A 80 -7.62 6.41 1.36
C TYR A 80 -7.47 7.89 0.99
N GLU A 81 -6.82 8.63 1.87
CA GLU A 81 -6.49 10.01 1.57
C GLU A 81 -5.28 10.08 0.63
N PRO A 82 -5.32 10.96 -0.39
CA PRO A 82 -4.14 11.19 -1.22
C PRO A 82 -2.97 11.69 -0.38
N ILE A 83 -1.78 11.16 -0.65
CA ILE A 83 -0.54 11.65 -0.04
C ILE A 83 0.38 12.18 -1.13
N ASP A 84 1.31 13.06 -0.76
CA ASP A 84 2.33 13.55 -1.67
C ASP A 84 3.42 12.49 -1.84
N LEU A 85 3.21 11.57 -2.79
CA LEU A 85 4.16 10.51 -3.09
C LEU A 85 5.49 11.07 -3.60
N ILE A 86 5.45 12.14 -4.37
CA ILE A 86 6.66 12.76 -4.91
C ILE A 86 7.50 13.35 -3.78
N GLY A 87 6.86 14.08 -2.88
CA GLY A 87 7.54 14.65 -1.70
C GLY A 87 8.08 13.58 -0.78
N ALA A 88 7.30 12.53 -0.50
CA ALA A 88 7.72 11.42 0.35
C ALA A 88 8.93 10.69 -0.25
N ARG A 89 8.91 10.40 -1.54
CA ARG A 89 10.03 9.76 -2.23
C ARG A 89 11.28 10.63 -2.23
N ARG A 90 11.15 11.93 -2.42
CA ARG A 90 12.27 12.88 -2.34
C ARG A 90 12.87 12.90 -0.95
N ASN A 91 12.06 12.88 0.09
CA ASN A 91 12.53 12.84 1.47
C ASN A 91 13.32 11.56 1.77
N ILE A 92 12.82 10.42 1.30
CA ILE A 92 13.50 9.13 1.42
C ILE A 92 14.85 9.18 0.71
N ALA A 93 14.88 9.64 -0.53
CA ALA A 93 16.10 9.73 -1.32
C ALA A 93 17.12 10.69 -0.68
N ALA A 94 16.68 11.83 -0.19
CA ALA A 94 17.55 12.80 0.47
C ALA A 94 18.21 12.19 1.72
N ARG A 95 17.46 11.45 2.52
CA ARG A 95 17.99 10.77 3.72
C ARG A 95 19.02 9.70 3.36
N LEU A 96 18.77 8.93 2.30
CA LEU A 96 19.70 7.91 1.83
C LEU A 96 20.99 8.52 1.30
N ILE A 97 20.90 9.61 0.53
CA ILE A 97 22.06 10.32 0.01
C ILE A 97 22.88 10.92 1.15
N GLN A 98 22.24 11.57 2.10
CA GLN A 98 22.89 12.20 3.24
C GLN A 98 23.63 11.18 4.11
N ALA A 99 23.03 10.02 4.34
CA ALA A 99 23.62 8.95 5.14
C ALA A 99 24.64 8.12 4.37
N GLU A 100 24.66 8.20 3.04
CA GLU A 100 25.48 7.37 2.14
C GLU A 100 25.26 5.87 2.36
N ARG A 101 24.07 5.46 2.83
CA ARG A 101 23.73 4.08 3.11
C ARG A 101 22.20 3.93 3.18
N TYR A 102 21.75 2.67 3.19
CA TYR A 102 20.34 2.36 3.41
C TYR A 102 19.96 2.66 4.86
N VAL A 103 18.94 3.52 5.04
CA VAL A 103 18.46 3.95 6.35
C VAL A 103 17.01 3.54 6.51
N VAL A 104 16.74 2.68 7.49
CA VAL A 104 15.39 2.21 7.83
C VAL A 104 15.11 2.44 9.30
#